data_0c2cdd32f073468586cde181e88b496c
#
_entry.id   0c2cdd32f073468586cde181e88b496c
#
_cell.length_a   1.000
_cell.length_b   1.000
_cell.length_c   1.000
_cell.angle_alpha   90.00
_cell.angle_beta   90.00
_cell.angle_gamma   90.00
#
_symmetry.space_group_name_H-M   'P 1'
#
loop_
_entity.id
_entity.type
_entity.pdbx_description
1 polymer ?
#
loop_
_entity_poly.entity_id
_entity_poly.type
_entity_poly.pdbx_seq_one_letter_code
_entity_poly.pdbx_strand_id
1 'polypeptide(L)'
;MLSFSRFTIATITRTESKTWKAIIRRKGWPHVSKTFRIKRDAEDWARTTEDEIRRGIYIHKNGSERLTIIEELDRYLKEVTPTKKESTQRGDIDRANQLKPELGKYSMAALNADVISKYRDKRLAEGKANNTVRLDLALLSNLYTIAIKEWGLGLTINPVRNVRKPSPGIGRNRRLQEDEEESLLSACDAH
;
A
#
# COMPACT_ATOMS: atom_id res chain seq x y z
N MET A 1 42.49 -21.74 -19.34
CA MET A 1 41.09 -22.17 -19.17
C MET A 1 40.72 -22.02 -17.69
N LEU A 2 40.13 -20.88 -17.28
CA LEU A 2 39.69 -20.66 -15.94
C LEU A 2 38.27 -21.20 -15.81
N SER A 3 38.09 -22.29 -15.10
CA SER A 3 36.80 -22.89 -14.73
C SER A 3 36.08 -21.90 -13.77
N PHE A 4 35.12 -21.19 -14.30
CA PHE A 4 34.17 -20.45 -13.46
C PHE A 4 33.29 -21.48 -12.73
N SER A 5 33.68 -21.81 -11.52
CA SER A 5 32.84 -22.53 -10.55
C SER A 5 31.53 -21.73 -10.39
N ARG A 6 30.44 -22.22 -10.97
CA ARG A 6 29.09 -21.73 -10.74
C ARG A 6 28.72 -22.01 -9.29
N PHE A 7 28.97 -21.06 -8.40
CA PHE A 7 28.36 -21.11 -7.07
C PHE A 7 26.84 -20.90 -7.21
N THR A 8 26.14 -21.99 -7.42
CA THR A 8 24.69 -22.04 -7.40
C THR A 8 24.26 -21.85 -5.95
N ILE A 9 23.67 -20.70 -5.64
CA ILE A 9 23.20 -20.32 -4.29
C ILE A 9 21.81 -20.93 -4.03
N ALA A 10 21.13 -21.37 -5.10
CA ALA A 10 19.81 -21.97 -5.06
C ALA A 10 19.88 -23.49 -4.87
N THR A 11 19.07 -23.99 -3.94
CA THR A 11 18.81 -25.43 -3.74
C THR A 11 17.39 -25.74 -4.17
N ILE A 12 17.21 -26.74 -5.06
CA ILE A 12 15.89 -27.17 -5.54
C ILE A 12 15.66 -28.59 -5.05
N THR A 13 14.61 -28.78 -4.26
CA THR A 13 14.25 -30.06 -3.67
C THR A 13 12.81 -30.45 -4.02
N ARG A 14 12.57 -31.75 -4.22
CA ARG A 14 11.21 -32.28 -4.37
C ARG A 14 10.60 -32.46 -2.99
N THR A 15 9.39 -31.98 -2.79
CA THR A 15 8.64 -32.09 -1.53
C THR A 15 7.84 -33.41 -1.51
N GLU A 16 7.38 -33.83 -0.34
CA GLU A 16 6.52 -35.03 -0.18
C GLU A 16 5.20 -34.88 -0.97
N SER A 17 4.70 -33.66 -1.10
CA SER A 17 3.52 -33.32 -1.93
C SER A 17 3.76 -33.33 -3.43
N LYS A 18 4.88 -33.91 -3.90
CA LYS A 18 5.29 -33.98 -5.32
C LYS A 18 5.49 -32.63 -6.01
N THR A 19 5.62 -31.56 -5.24
CA THR A 19 5.97 -30.22 -5.75
C THR A 19 7.48 -29.95 -5.62
N TRP A 20 7.97 -28.89 -6.25
CA TRP A 20 9.37 -28.51 -6.26
C TRP A 20 9.58 -27.24 -5.44
N LYS A 21 10.40 -27.31 -4.41
CA LYS A 21 10.76 -26.16 -3.57
C LYS A 21 12.13 -25.64 -3.94
N ALA A 22 12.19 -24.40 -4.41
CA ALA A 22 13.44 -23.67 -4.62
C ALA A 22 13.75 -22.83 -3.38
N ILE A 23 15.00 -22.87 -2.93
CA ILE A 23 15.49 -22.16 -1.75
C ILE A 23 16.75 -21.43 -2.15
N ILE A 24 16.80 -20.11 -1.89
CA ILE A 24 17.96 -19.28 -2.14
C ILE A 24 18.48 -18.76 -0.81
N ARG A 25 19.78 -18.98 -0.54
CA ARG A 25 20.46 -18.53 0.67
C ARG A 25 21.72 -17.78 0.27
N ARG A 26 21.83 -16.52 0.64
CA ARG A 26 23.02 -15.70 0.42
C ARG A 26 23.34 -14.90 1.67
N LYS A 27 24.62 -14.90 2.07
CA LYS A 27 25.08 -14.10 3.22
C LYS A 27 24.74 -12.63 3.02
N GLY A 28 24.09 -12.02 4.02
CA GLY A 28 23.65 -10.61 3.94
C GLY A 28 22.29 -10.37 3.25
N TRP A 29 21.62 -11.44 2.83
CA TRP A 29 20.29 -11.36 2.20
C TRP A 29 19.28 -12.23 2.96
N PRO A 30 17.99 -11.84 2.99
CA PRO A 30 16.96 -12.66 3.60
C PRO A 30 16.84 -14.00 2.85
N HIS A 31 16.52 -15.04 3.61
CA HIS A 31 16.24 -16.36 3.06
C HIS A 31 14.98 -16.33 2.21
N VAL A 32 15.09 -16.76 0.96
CA VAL A 32 13.97 -16.76 0.01
C VAL A 32 13.64 -18.18 -0.40
N SER A 33 12.37 -18.58 -0.36
CA SER A 33 11.91 -19.88 -0.85
C SER A 33 10.56 -19.76 -1.55
N LYS A 34 10.37 -20.55 -2.60
CA LYS A 34 9.10 -20.65 -3.33
C LYS A 34 8.87 -22.08 -3.80
N THR A 35 7.59 -22.52 -3.86
CA THR A 35 7.19 -23.87 -4.26
C THR A 35 6.49 -23.81 -5.60
N PHE A 36 6.80 -24.77 -6.47
CA PHE A 36 6.31 -24.86 -7.85
C PHE A 36 5.77 -26.26 -8.15
N ARG A 37 4.87 -26.37 -9.10
CA ARG A 37 4.35 -27.67 -9.57
C ARG A 37 5.33 -28.37 -10.48
N ILE A 38 6.10 -27.62 -11.26
CA ILE A 38 7.01 -28.10 -12.30
C ILE A 38 8.44 -27.71 -11.92
N LYS A 39 9.41 -28.64 -12.12
CA LYS A 39 10.82 -28.44 -11.81
C LYS A 39 11.43 -27.27 -12.58
N ARG A 40 11.11 -27.18 -13.87
CA ARG A 40 11.59 -26.13 -14.76
C ARG A 40 11.25 -24.73 -14.25
N ASP A 41 10.01 -24.53 -13.77
CA ASP A 41 9.57 -23.24 -13.21
C ASP A 41 10.37 -22.88 -11.96
N ALA A 42 10.70 -23.87 -11.13
CA ALA A 42 11.54 -23.67 -9.95
C ALA A 42 12.99 -23.27 -10.33
N GLU A 43 13.53 -23.87 -11.38
CA GLU A 43 14.88 -23.57 -11.91
C GLU A 43 14.93 -22.17 -12.53
N ASP A 44 13.95 -21.81 -13.35
CA ASP A 44 13.86 -20.49 -14.00
C ASP A 44 13.67 -19.38 -12.98
N TRP A 45 12.79 -19.59 -11.99
CA TRP A 45 12.62 -18.64 -10.89
C TRP A 45 13.90 -18.48 -10.07
N ALA A 46 14.58 -19.57 -9.75
CA ALA A 46 15.82 -19.53 -8.98
C ALA A 46 16.90 -18.72 -9.70
N ARG A 47 17.06 -18.97 -11.02
CA ARG A 47 18.03 -18.25 -11.88
C ARG A 47 17.74 -16.75 -11.92
N THR A 48 16.48 -16.38 -12.14
CA THR A 48 16.05 -14.96 -12.18
C THR A 48 16.30 -14.27 -10.84
N THR A 49 15.90 -14.93 -9.75
CA THR A 49 16.08 -14.38 -8.39
C THR A 49 17.55 -14.26 -8.01
N GLU A 50 18.39 -15.22 -8.35
CA GLU A 50 19.84 -15.13 -8.14
C GLU A 50 20.48 -13.96 -8.90
N ASP A 51 20.03 -13.71 -10.14
CA ASP A 51 20.50 -12.60 -10.93
C ASP A 51 20.06 -11.24 -10.35
N GLU A 52 18.82 -11.13 -9.94
CA GLU A 52 18.30 -9.94 -9.24
C GLU A 52 19.07 -9.65 -7.94
N ILE A 53 19.37 -10.69 -7.14
CA ILE A 53 20.16 -10.58 -5.91
C ILE A 53 21.62 -10.16 -6.23
N ARG A 54 22.18 -10.68 -7.31
CA ARG A 54 23.54 -10.35 -7.74
C ARG A 54 23.66 -8.89 -8.16
N ARG A 55 22.65 -8.38 -8.86
CA ARG A 55 22.57 -6.97 -9.27
C ARG A 55 22.18 -6.02 -8.14
N GLY A 56 21.79 -6.53 -6.97
CA GLY A 56 21.31 -5.72 -5.85
C GLY A 56 19.92 -5.12 -6.05
N ILE A 57 19.15 -5.59 -7.03
CA ILE A 57 17.81 -5.11 -7.37
C ILE A 57 16.69 -6.06 -6.90
N TYR A 58 17.05 -7.13 -6.18
CA TYR A 58 16.05 -8.07 -5.66
C TYR A 58 15.13 -7.40 -4.65
N ILE A 59 13.85 -7.42 -4.95
CA ILE A 59 12.79 -6.94 -4.05
C ILE A 59 12.00 -8.14 -3.55
N HIS A 60 11.88 -8.27 -2.24
CA HIS A 60 11.19 -9.39 -1.60
C HIS A 60 9.67 -9.31 -1.85
N LYS A 61 9.17 -9.92 -2.92
CA LYS A 61 7.75 -9.85 -3.33
C LYS A 61 6.78 -10.63 -2.42
N ASN A 62 7.30 -11.52 -1.55
CA ASN A 62 6.46 -12.42 -0.77
C ASN A 62 5.62 -11.74 0.33
N GLY A 63 5.96 -10.50 0.73
CA GLY A 63 5.20 -9.74 1.71
C GLY A 63 3.88 -9.22 1.12
N SER A 64 3.95 -8.48 0.03
CA SER A 64 2.79 -7.80 -0.54
C SER A 64 1.69 -8.70 -1.10
N GLU A 65 2.04 -9.94 -1.51
CA GLU A 65 1.06 -10.93 -2.01
C GLU A 65 0.22 -11.54 -0.89
N ARG A 66 0.74 -11.58 0.35
CA ARG A 66 0.08 -12.18 1.51
C ARG A 66 -0.59 -11.15 2.41
N LEU A 67 0.00 -9.97 2.54
CA LEU A 67 -0.49 -8.92 3.41
C LEU A 67 -1.71 -8.23 2.79
N THR A 68 -2.79 -8.20 3.54
CA THR A 68 -4.05 -7.60 3.13
C THR A 68 -4.08 -6.10 3.42
N ILE A 69 -4.93 -5.37 2.70
CA ILE A 69 -5.15 -3.93 2.95
C ILE A 69 -5.61 -3.68 4.38
N ILE A 70 -6.40 -4.59 4.98
CA ILE A 70 -6.86 -4.42 6.36
C ILE A 70 -5.70 -4.49 7.34
N GLU A 71 -4.79 -5.46 7.20
CA GLU A 71 -3.61 -5.61 8.06
C GLU A 71 -2.69 -4.39 7.97
N GLU A 72 -2.46 -3.90 6.74
CA GLU A 72 -1.58 -2.75 6.53
C GLU A 72 -2.24 -1.41 6.92
N LEU A 73 -3.56 -1.28 6.84
CA LEU A 73 -4.28 -0.14 7.43
C LEU A 73 -4.16 -0.16 8.97
N ASP A 74 -4.29 -1.32 9.60
CA ASP A 74 -4.11 -1.44 11.05
C ASP A 74 -2.69 -1.07 11.47
N ARG A 75 -1.70 -1.54 10.73
CA ARG A 75 -0.31 -1.16 10.91
C ARG A 75 -0.10 0.35 10.75
N TYR A 76 -0.67 0.95 9.72
CA TYR A 76 -0.59 2.38 9.47
C TYR A 76 -1.20 3.21 10.60
N LEU A 77 -2.36 2.79 11.12
CA LEU A 77 -3.00 3.44 12.26
C LEU A 77 -2.16 3.33 13.55
N LYS A 78 -1.40 2.25 13.70
CA LYS A 78 -0.55 2.03 14.86
C LYS A 78 0.80 2.76 14.77
N GLU A 79 1.45 2.75 13.61
CA GLU A 79 2.83 3.23 13.44
C GLU A 79 2.91 4.65 12.91
N VAL A 80 2.03 5.04 11.98
CA VAL A 80 2.11 6.31 11.25
C VAL A 80 1.13 7.36 11.80
N THR A 81 -0.11 6.95 12.06
CA THR A 81 -1.15 7.89 12.51
C THR A 81 -0.78 8.62 13.81
N PRO A 82 -0.17 8.00 14.84
CA PRO A 82 0.18 8.69 16.09
C PRO A 82 1.20 9.82 15.93
N THR A 83 1.98 9.83 14.84
CA THR A 83 2.96 10.90 14.55
C THR A 83 2.32 12.19 14.03
N LYS A 84 1.00 12.16 13.75
CA LYS A 84 0.24 13.28 13.17
C LYS A 84 -0.50 14.08 14.25
N LYS A 85 -1.00 15.26 13.87
CA LYS A 85 -1.88 16.07 14.74
C LYS A 85 -3.15 15.28 15.10
N GLU A 86 -3.66 15.45 16.32
CA GLU A 86 -4.82 14.73 16.86
C GLU A 86 -6.05 14.80 15.94
N SER A 87 -6.33 15.98 15.37
CA SER A 87 -7.44 16.15 14.41
C SER A 87 -7.26 15.29 13.14
N THR A 88 -6.02 15.07 12.70
CA THR A 88 -5.70 14.20 11.56
C THR A 88 -5.82 12.74 11.95
N GLN A 89 -5.43 12.37 13.16
CA GLN A 89 -5.52 10.98 13.66
C GLN A 89 -6.97 10.48 13.63
N ARG A 90 -7.91 11.27 14.16
CA ARG A 90 -9.35 10.95 14.12
C ARG A 90 -9.82 10.72 12.68
N GLY A 91 -9.46 11.63 11.79
CA GLY A 91 -9.80 11.51 10.37
C GLY A 91 -9.19 10.29 9.68
N ASP A 92 -7.97 9.87 10.03
CA ASP A 92 -7.34 8.68 9.48
C ASP A 92 -8.07 7.41 9.96
N ILE A 93 -8.46 7.34 11.24
CA ILE A 93 -9.22 6.22 11.81
C ILE A 93 -10.58 6.08 11.10
N ASP A 94 -11.32 7.17 10.95
CA ASP A 94 -12.64 7.16 10.30
C ASP A 94 -12.54 6.68 8.85
N ARG A 95 -11.55 7.18 8.10
CA ARG A 95 -11.32 6.77 6.70
C ARG A 95 -10.87 5.33 6.59
N ALA A 96 -9.99 4.85 7.47
CA ALA A 96 -9.59 3.46 7.51
C ALA A 96 -10.80 2.54 7.73
N ASN A 97 -11.69 2.90 8.66
CA ASN A 97 -12.94 2.17 8.92
C ASN A 97 -13.88 2.15 7.70
N GLN A 98 -13.83 3.15 6.83
CA GLN A 98 -14.59 3.15 5.57
C GLN A 98 -13.92 2.30 4.47
N LEU A 99 -12.60 2.24 4.43
CA LEU A 99 -11.84 1.48 3.43
C LEU A 99 -11.85 -0.04 3.72
N LYS A 100 -11.75 -0.43 4.98
CA LYS A 100 -11.64 -1.83 5.41
C LYS A 100 -12.74 -2.76 4.90
N PRO A 101 -14.05 -2.44 5.00
CA PRO A 101 -15.12 -3.33 4.53
C PRO A 101 -15.05 -3.62 3.03
N GLU A 102 -14.66 -2.63 2.24
CA GLU A 102 -14.69 -2.68 0.78
C GLU A 102 -13.39 -3.20 0.17
N LEU A 103 -12.27 -2.71 0.65
CA LEU A 103 -10.95 -3.00 0.09
C LEU A 103 -10.09 -3.91 0.96
N GLY A 104 -10.47 -4.14 2.21
CA GLY A 104 -9.65 -4.84 3.19
C GLY A 104 -9.25 -6.26 2.81
N LYS A 105 -10.09 -6.99 2.06
CA LYS A 105 -9.81 -8.38 1.62
C LYS A 105 -8.74 -8.48 0.54
N TYR A 106 -8.48 -7.41 -0.19
CA TYR A 106 -7.46 -7.43 -1.26
C TYR A 106 -6.08 -7.47 -0.63
N SER A 107 -5.17 -8.24 -1.23
CA SER A 107 -3.75 -8.10 -0.90
C SER A 107 -3.21 -6.79 -1.46
N MET A 108 -2.15 -6.26 -0.84
CA MET A 108 -1.49 -5.03 -1.30
C MET A 108 -1.04 -5.13 -2.77
N ALA A 109 -0.63 -6.32 -3.23
CA ALA A 109 -0.21 -6.55 -4.62
C ALA A 109 -1.37 -6.68 -5.60
N ALA A 110 -2.54 -7.17 -5.14
CA ALA A 110 -3.70 -7.42 -6.00
C ALA A 110 -4.59 -6.18 -6.22
N LEU A 111 -4.50 -5.18 -5.33
CA LEU A 111 -5.30 -3.98 -5.44
C LEU A 111 -4.80 -3.12 -6.62
N ASN A 112 -5.64 -2.95 -7.62
CA ASN A 112 -5.33 -2.21 -8.84
C ASN A 112 -6.22 -0.97 -9.01
N ALA A 113 -5.91 -0.13 -10.01
CA ALA A 113 -6.63 1.10 -10.28
C ALA A 113 -8.12 0.89 -10.63
N ASP A 114 -8.49 -0.23 -11.24
CA ASP A 114 -9.89 -0.55 -11.58
C ASP A 114 -10.73 -0.75 -10.32
N VAL A 115 -10.25 -1.58 -9.38
CA VAL A 115 -10.94 -1.82 -8.09
C VAL A 115 -11.09 -0.52 -7.30
N ILE A 116 -10.03 0.30 -7.26
CA ILE A 116 -10.06 1.60 -6.56
C ILE A 116 -11.04 2.58 -7.24
N SER A 117 -11.11 2.57 -8.57
CA SER A 117 -12.08 3.39 -9.31
C SER A 117 -13.51 2.98 -9.01
N LYS A 118 -13.78 1.67 -8.93
CA LYS A 118 -15.11 1.15 -8.55
C LYS A 118 -15.49 1.57 -7.13
N TYR A 119 -14.55 1.51 -6.19
CA TYR A 119 -14.74 2.04 -4.83
C TYR A 119 -15.11 3.53 -4.86
N ARG A 120 -14.33 4.36 -5.56
CA ARG A 120 -14.61 5.79 -5.71
C ARG A 120 -16.01 6.03 -6.25
N ASP A 121 -16.39 5.35 -7.35
CA ASP A 121 -17.66 5.57 -8.02
C ASP A 121 -18.85 5.10 -7.16
N LYS A 122 -18.69 4.00 -6.43
CA LYS A 122 -19.65 3.54 -5.42
C LYS A 122 -19.87 4.60 -4.34
N ARG A 123 -18.79 5.15 -3.77
CA ARG A 123 -18.88 6.17 -2.71
C ARG A 123 -19.60 7.45 -3.21
N LEU A 124 -19.34 7.85 -4.45
CA LEU A 124 -20.05 8.98 -5.07
C LEU A 124 -21.54 8.67 -5.31
N ALA A 125 -21.87 7.45 -5.74
CA ALA A 125 -23.25 7.00 -5.90
C ALA A 125 -24.01 6.93 -4.57
N GLU A 126 -23.32 6.66 -3.45
CA GLU A 126 -23.85 6.74 -2.08
C GLU A 126 -24.10 8.20 -1.61
N GLY A 127 -23.85 9.18 -2.45
CA GLY A 127 -24.03 10.61 -2.14
C GLY A 127 -22.93 11.22 -1.26
N LYS A 128 -21.77 10.57 -1.13
CA LYS A 128 -20.64 11.14 -0.39
C LYS A 128 -20.02 12.31 -1.15
N ALA A 129 -19.71 13.38 -0.43
CA ALA A 129 -19.10 14.57 -1.01
C ALA A 129 -17.76 14.23 -1.69
N ASN A 130 -17.48 14.88 -2.82
CA ASN A 130 -16.23 14.71 -3.56
C ASN A 130 -14.98 14.79 -2.67
N ASN A 131 -14.96 15.75 -1.75
CA ASN A 131 -13.83 15.92 -0.86
C ASN A 131 -13.66 14.75 0.12
N THR A 132 -14.75 14.15 0.60
CA THR A 132 -14.70 12.94 1.45
C THR A 132 -14.02 11.79 0.69
N VAL A 133 -14.47 11.53 -0.54
CA VAL A 133 -13.90 10.47 -1.39
C VAL A 133 -12.42 10.75 -1.72
N ARG A 134 -12.06 12.02 -1.95
CA ARG A 134 -10.66 12.43 -2.15
C ARG A 134 -9.79 12.12 -0.94
N LEU A 135 -10.31 12.32 0.26
CA LEU A 135 -9.59 12.04 1.52
C LEU A 135 -9.45 10.53 1.77
N ASP A 136 -10.45 9.72 1.44
CA ASP A 136 -10.35 8.26 1.47
C ASP A 136 -9.21 7.78 0.56
N LEU A 137 -9.20 8.26 -0.69
CA LEU A 137 -8.13 7.96 -1.65
C LEU A 137 -6.76 8.50 -1.22
N ALA A 138 -6.72 9.62 -0.50
CA ALA A 138 -5.46 10.18 0.01
C ALA A 138 -4.86 9.28 1.10
N LEU A 139 -5.68 8.78 2.03
CA LEU A 139 -5.21 7.83 3.05
C LEU A 139 -4.65 6.56 2.40
N LEU A 140 -5.40 5.97 1.46
CA LEU A 140 -4.97 4.79 0.72
C LEU A 140 -3.66 5.04 -0.05
N SER A 141 -3.52 6.22 -0.68
CA SER A 141 -2.29 6.60 -1.38
C SER A 141 -1.10 6.77 -0.43
N ASN A 142 -1.32 7.32 0.77
CA ASN A 142 -0.28 7.45 1.78
C ASN A 142 0.16 6.08 2.30
N LEU A 143 -0.79 5.18 2.57
CA LEU A 143 -0.49 3.79 2.93
C LEU A 143 0.46 3.14 1.91
N TYR A 144 0.13 3.19 0.61
CA TYR A 144 1.00 2.64 -0.44
C TYR A 144 2.35 3.35 -0.50
N THR A 145 2.39 4.65 -0.28
CA THR A 145 3.66 5.40 -0.31
C THR A 145 4.59 4.96 0.82
N ILE A 146 4.07 4.78 2.04
CA ILE A 146 4.84 4.27 3.19
C ILE A 146 5.25 2.81 2.94
N ALA A 147 4.32 1.97 2.48
CA ALA A 147 4.59 0.56 2.17
C ALA A 147 5.73 0.38 1.15
N ILE A 148 5.81 1.26 0.16
CA ILE A 148 6.87 1.25 -0.86
C ILE A 148 8.19 1.77 -0.29
N LYS A 149 8.16 2.87 0.48
CA LYS A 149 9.37 3.59 0.89
C LYS A 149 10.01 3.03 2.16
N GLU A 150 9.20 2.60 3.12
CA GLU A 150 9.65 2.31 4.48
C GLU A 150 9.49 0.83 4.84
N TRP A 151 8.38 0.19 4.44
CA TRP A 151 8.09 -1.17 4.89
C TRP A 151 8.71 -2.27 4.03
N GLY A 152 9.28 -1.93 2.87
CA GLY A 152 9.98 -2.89 2.03
C GLY A 152 9.11 -4.05 1.52
N LEU A 153 7.81 -3.83 1.31
CA LEU A 153 6.86 -4.87 0.91
C LEU A 153 7.01 -5.33 -0.54
N GLY A 154 8.02 -4.86 -1.24
CA GLY A 154 8.27 -5.25 -2.63
C GLY A 154 7.30 -4.66 -3.64
N LEU A 155 6.53 -3.66 -3.24
CA LEU A 155 5.68 -2.88 -4.13
C LEU A 155 6.51 -1.83 -4.87
N THR A 156 6.27 -1.70 -6.17
CA THR A 156 6.99 -0.72 -7.02
C THR A 156 6.11 0.44 -7.44
N ILE A 157 4.80 0.26 -7.43
CA ILE A 157 3.83 1.22 -7.97
C ILE A 157 2.73 1.46 -6.93
N ASN A 158 2.34 2.73 -6.78
CA ASN A 158 1.17 3.12 -6.02
C ASN A 158 -0.04 3.17 -6.96
N PRO A 159 -0.99 2.20 -6.88
CA PRO A 159 -2.10 2.09 -7.82
C PRO A 159 -3.08 3.27 -7.73
N VAL A 160 -3.13 3.94 -6.58
CA VAL A 160 -4.04 5.10 -6.37
C VAL A 160 -3.66 6.29 -7.25
N ARG A 161 -2.37 6.41 -7.63
CA ARG A 161 -1.91 7.51 -8.50
C ARG A 161 -2.50 7.42 -9.90
N ASN A 162 -2.88 6.24 -10.34
CA ASN A 162 -3.48 6.00 -11.65
C ASN A 162 -5.01 6.18 -11.64
N VAL A 163 -5.59 6.55 -10.49
CA VAL A 163 -7.03 6.77 -10.35
C VAL A 163 -7.34 8.28 -10.41
N ARG A 164 -8.26 8.66 -11.29
CA ARG A 164 -8.76 10.04 -11.37
C ARG A 164 -9.53 10.37 -10.07
N LYS A 165 -9.08 11.39 -9.37
CA LYS A 165 -9.76 11.89 -8.17
C LYS A 165 -11.00 12.72 -8.57
N PRO A 166 -12.10 12.69 -7.79
CA PRO A 166 -13.21 13.61 -7.97
C PRO A 166 -12.74 15.07 -7.95
N SER A 167 -13.45 15.98 -8.61
CA SER A 167 -13.11 17.39 -8.54
C SER A 167 -13.24 17.91 -7.11
N PRO A 168 -12.37 18.82 -6.65
CA PRO A 168 -12.58 19.48 -5.38
C PRO A 168 -13.90 20.26 -5.41
N GLY A 169 -14.60 20.31 -4.29
CA GLY A 169 -15.76 21.19 -4.16
C GLY A 169 -15.37 22.65 -4.30
N ILE A 170 -16.37 23.50 -4.56
CA ILE A 170 -16.19 24.95 -4.56
C ILE A 170 -15.77 25.38 -3.15
N GLY A 171 -14.70 26.17 -3.05
CA GLY A 171 -14.26 26.75 -1.78
C GLY A 171 -15.37 27.62 -1.16
N ARG A 172 -15.35 27.77 0.14
CA ARG A 172 -16.27 28.70 0.82
C ARG A 172 -15.90 30.13 0.40
N ASN A 173 -16.82 30.79 -0.28
CA ASN A 173 -16.68 32.21 -0.70
C ASN A 173 -17.52 33.15 0.17
N ARG A 174 -18.04 32.63 1.31
CA ARG A 174 -18.81 33.48 2.21
C ARG A 174 -17.85 34.46 2.88
N ARG A 175 -18.07 35.73 2.64
CA ARG A 175 -17.46 36.84 3.40
C ARG A 175 -18.40 37.20 4.54
N LEU A 176 -17.83 37.69 5.65
CA LEU A 176 -18.61 38.28 6.73
C LEU A 176 -19.39 39.48 6.20
N GLN A 177 -20.61 39.63 6.64
CA GLN A 177 -21.41 40.83 6.41
C GLN A 177 -21.02 41.87 7.49
N GLU A 178 -21.32 43.16 7.26
CA GLU A 178 -20.88 44.22 8.16
C GLU A 178 -21.36 44.03 9.60
N ASP A 179 -22.60 43.58 9.80
CA ASP A 179 -23.21 43.28 11.11
C ASP A 179 -22.61 41.98 11.76
N GLU A 180 -22.15 41.01 10.96
CA GLU A 180 -21.52 39.80 11.47
C GLU A 180 -20.12 40.08 12.02
N GLU A 181 -19.38 41.02 11.44
CA GLU A 181 -18.04 41.41 11.87
C GLU A 181 -18.11 42.10 13.27
N GLU A 182 -19.03 43.04 13.46
CA GLU A 182 -19.24 43.69 14.73
C GLU A 182 -19.67 42.70 15.83
N SER A 183 -20.57 41.78 15.49
CA SER A 183 -21.03 40.73 16.41
C SER A 183 -19.89 39.78 16.82
N LEU A 184 -18.98 39.42 15.87
CA LEU A 184 -17.83 38.58 16.15
C LEU A 184 -16.83 39.30 17.05
N LEU A 185 -16.51 40.57 16.77
CA LEU A 185 -15.61 41.37 17.60
C LEU A 185 -16.13 41.51 19.01
N SER A 186 -17.40 41.87 19.16
CA SER A 186 -18.07 41.98 20.48
C SER A 186 -18.04 40.66 21.25
N ALA A 187 -18.21 39.51 20.60
CA ALA A 187 -18.12 38.20 21.23
C ALA A 187 -16.69 37.85 21.66
N CYS A 188 -15.68 38.32 20.95
CA CYS A 188 -14.27 38.12 21.31
C CYS A 188 -13.85 38.98 22.50
N ASP A 189 -14.37 40.20 22.61
CA ASP A 189 -14.09 41.11 23.73
C ASP A 189 -14.76 40.67 25.04
N ALA A 190 -15.77 39.80 24.96
CA ALA A 190 -16.50 39.27 26.12
C ALA A 190 -15.86 38.03 26.76
N HIS A 191 -14.75 37.53 26.21
CA HIS A 191 -13.97 36.39 26.68
C HIS A 191 -12.54 36.77 27.04
#